data_378ba84e1dcf267dbf58f1690f45d378
#
_entry.id   378ba84e1dcf267dbf58f1690f45d378
#
_cell.length_a   1.000
_cell.length_b   1.000
_cell.length_c   1.000
_cell.angle_alpha   90.00
_cell.angle_beta   90.00
_cell.angle_gamma   90.00
#
_symmetry.space_group_name_H-M   'P 1'
#
loop_
_entity.id
_entity.type
_entity.pdbx_description
1 polymer ?
#
loop_
_entity_poly.entity_id
_entity_poly.type
_entity_poly.pdbx_seq_one_letter_code
_entity_poly.pdbx_strand_id
1 'polypeptide(L)'
;MKFKDFIKLLLKKTDEVLCPKRYTCNLCAKEIFDDGDFCDECKKEVHLNDGIICSNCGRITNIPTKRCYSCSGEWAVDKARSAFLYEDGAEKLIKSLKYGRRKYIAEILAPYLKDVYIKNLFTPDVITFVPMHKKKQKARGFNQAELLAENLAKLVDNRSIALLTKIKETPEQKSLDKKERQENLISCFKVTDKTLVKGKRILVIDDVLTTGATAHAVAKVLKRVGAKSVYLLTVASVQKRLDGNDLVLY
;
A
#
# COMPACT_ATOMS: atom_id res chain seq x y z
N MET A 1 20.27 -6.27 35.08
CA MET A 1 19.69 -6.83 33.85
C MET A 1 18.72 -7.92 34.28
N LYS A 2 17.40 -7.72 34.08
CA LYS A 2 16.38 -8.66 34.58
C LYS A 2 16.40 -9.92 33.70
N PHE A 3 16.22 -11.09 34.30
CA PHE A 3 16.25 -12.40 33.63
C PHE A 3 15.38 -12.47 32.35
N LYS A 4 14.26 -11.71 32.30
CA LYS A 4 13.41 -11.54 31.11
C LYS A 4 14.13 -10.84 29.93
N ASP A 5 15.05 -9.91 30.21
CA ASP A 5 15.78 -9.19 29.16
C ASP A 5 16.90 -10.05 28.59
N PHE A 6 17.48 -10.93 29.42
CA PHE A 6 18.46 -11.92 29.00
C PHE A 6 17.84 -13.00 28.10
N ILE A 7 16.64 -13.51 28.44
CA ILE A 7 15.90 -14.47 27.61
C ILE A 7 15.49 -13.82 26.28
N LYS A 8 15.05 -12.56 26.29
CA LYS A 8 14.69 -11.81 25.07
C LYS A 8 15.91 -11.60 24.16
N LEU A 9 17.09 -11.37 24.76
CA LEU A 9 18.34 -11.22 24.01
C LEU A 9 18.83 -12.58 23.44
N LEU A 10 18.68 -13.67 24.18
CA LEU A 10 18.98 -15.02 23.73
C LEU A 10 18.03 -15.46 22.60
N LEU A 11 16.73 -15.23 22.72
CA LEU A 11 15.74 -15.53 21.68
C LEU A 11 16.01 -14.71 20.41
N LYS A 12 16.40 -13.43 20.53
CA LYS A 12 16.81 -12.61 19.39
C LYS A 12 18.06 -13.14 18.68
N LYS A 13 19.04 -13.65 19.44
CA LYS A 13 20.25 -14.29 18.86
C LYS A 13 19.96 -15.67 18.24
N THR A 14 19.01 -16.43 18.78
CA THR A 14 18.62 -17.72 18.19
C THR A 14 17.79 -17.52 16.91
N ASP A 15 16.98 -16.47 16.81
CA ASP A 15 16.28 -16.09 15.57
C ASP A 15 17.26 -15.68 14.46
N GLU A 16 18.36 -14.99 14.79
CA GLU A 16 19.43 -14.64 13.83
C GLU A 16 20.23 -15.88 13.36
N VAL A 17 20.35 -16.93 14.19
CA VAL A 17 21.04 -18.16 13.83
C VAL A 17 20.15 -19.15 13.07
N LEU A 18 18.84 -19.16 13.37
CA LEU A 18 17.85 -20.05 12.73
C LEU A 18 17.24 -19.48 11.44
N CYS A 19 17.28 -18.17 11.25
CA CYS A 19 16.95 -17.51 9.99
C CYS A 19 18.17 -16.73 9.51
N PRO A 20 19.11 -17.36 8.77
CA PRO A 20 20.26 -16.64 8.25
C PRO A 20 19.79 -15.46 7.41
N LYS A 21 20.39 -14.28 7.66
CA LYS A 21 20.20 -13.10 6.82
C LYS A 21 20.32 -13.54 5.36
N ARG A 22 19.38 -13.12 4.53
CA ARG A 22 19.41 -13.47 3.12
C ARG A 22 20.53 -12.67 2.46
N TYR A 23 21.63 -13.30 2.22
CA TYR A 23 22.77 -12.74 1.47
C TYR A 23 22.49 -12.72 -0.05
N THR A 24 21.24 -12.53 -0.45
CA THR A 24 20.84 -12.50 -1.86
C THR A 24 19.92 -11.33 -2.14
N CYS A 25 20.18 -10.66 -3.24
CA CYS A 25 19.35 -9.58 -3.73
C CYS A 25 17.90 -10.05 -3.97
N ASN A 26 16.92 -9.33 -3.41
CA ASN A 26 15.50 -9.71 -3.52
C ASN A 26 14.90 -9.49 -4.91
N LEU A 27 15.62 -8.81 -5.81
CA LEU A 27 15.23 -8.61 -7.21
C LEU A 27 15.86 -9.63 -8.16
N CYS A 28 17.19 -9.78 -8.14
CA CYS A 28 17.92 -10.59 -9.11
C CYS A 28 18.51 -11.89 -8.55
N ALA A 29 18.38 -12.13 -7.24
CA ALA A 29 18.93 -13.27 -6.50
C ALA A 29 20.48 -13.39 -6.55
N LYS A 30 21.22 -12.40 -7.05
CA LYS A 30 22.68 -12.32 -6.90
C LYS A 30 23.06 -12.22 -5.43
N GLU A 31 24.19 -12.77 -5.04
CA GLU A 31 24.74 -12.60 -3.70
C GLU A 31 25.02 -11.12 -3.40
N ILE A 32 24.75 -10.72 -2.18
CA ILE A 32 25.05 -9.40 -1.63
C ILE A 32 25.84 -9.58 -0.35
N PHE A 33 26.85 -8.74 -0.14
CA PHE A 33 27.76 -8.83 0.99
C PHE A 33 27.52 -7.73 2.03
N ASP A 34 26.48 -6.93 1.81
CA ASP A 34 26.01 -5.90 2.74
C ASP A 34 24.66 -6.29 3.38
N ASP A 35 24.24 -5.52 4.38
CA ASP A 35 22.94 -5.70 5.05
C ASP A 35 21.76 -5.14 4.23
N GLY A 36 21.95 -4.92 2.92
CA GLY A 36 20.93 -4.34 2.03
C GLY A 36 19.91 -5.37 1.51
N ASP A 37 18.76 -4.87 1.09
CA ASP A 37 17.73 -5.69 0.45
C ASP A 37 18.04 -5.95 -1.04
N PHE A 38 18.87 -5.13 -1.67
CA PHE A 38 19.14 -5.12 -3.11
C PHE A 38 20.62 -4.91 -3.38
N CYS A 39 21.18 -5.54 -4.41
CA CYS A 39 22.49 -5.22 -4.91
C CYS A 39 22.52 -3.81 -5.54
N ASP A 40 23.73 -3.25 -5.74
CA ASP A 40 23.88 -1.87 -6.24
C ASP A 40 23.27 -1.64 -7.63
N GLU A 41 23.24 -2.67 -8.48
CA GLU A 41 22.57 -2.61 -9.78
C GLU A 41 21.05 -2.49 -9.60
N CYS A 42 20.48 -3.35 -8.76
CA CYS A 42 19.03 -3.38 -8.53
C CYS A 42 18.53 -2.19 -7.68
N LYS A 43 19.37 -1.59 -6.82
CA LYS A 43 19.03 -0.33 -6.14
C LYS A 43 18.69 0.77 -7.13
N LYS A 44 19.36 0.82 -8.29
CA LYS A 44 19.11 1.80 -9.36
C LYS A 44 17.78 1.60 -10.07
N GLU A 45 17.23 0.37 -10.02
CA GLU A 45 15.91 0.05 -10.61
C GLU A 45 14.73 0.36 -9.66
N VAL A 46 15.00 0.70 -8.40
CA VAL A 46 13.96 0.96 -7.39
C VAL A 46 13.82 2.46 -7.20
N HIS A 47 12.88 3.06 -7.93
CA HIS A 47 12.65 4.50 -7.93
C HIS A 47 11.72 4.92 -6.80
N LEU A 48 12.22 5.72 -5.86
CA LEU A 48 11.42 6.31 -4.79
C LEU A 48 10.43 7.35 -5.35
N ASN A 49 9.28 7.48 -4.71
CA ASN A 49 8.30 8.52 -5.04
C ASN A 49 8.56 9.77 -4.19
N ASP A 50 9.70 10.44 -4.42
CA ASP A 50 10.25 11.54 -3.60
C ASP A 50 10.35 12.89 -4.32
N GLY A 51 9.84 12.99 -5.55
CA GLY A 51 9.78 14.24 -6.31
C GLY A 51 8.73 15.23 -5.80
N ILE A 52 8.40 16.25 -6.62
CA ILE A 52 7.26 17.13 -6.36
C ILE A 52 5.99 16.33 -6.52
N ILE A 53 5.22 16.17 -5.45
CA ILE A 53 4.02 15.34 -5.44
C ILE A 53 2.75 16.14 -5.19
N CYS A 54 1.65 15.69 -5.78
CA CYS A 54 0.31 16.18 -5.47
C CYS A 54 0.01 16.00 -3.96
N SER A 55 -0.39 17.08 -3.29
CA SER A 55 -0.66 17.06 -1.84
C SER A 55 -1.74 16.06 -1.46
N ASN A 56 -2.72 15.81 -2.36
CA ASN A 56 -3.83 14.90 -2.09
C ASN A 56 -3.49 13.44 -2.44
N CYS A 57 -3.17 13.13 -3.71
CA CYS A 57 -3.01 11.73 -4.15
C CYS A 57 -1.58 11.20 -4.16
N GLY A 58 -0.56 12.05 -3.90
CA GLY A 58 0.84 11.63 -3.80
C GLY A 58 1.51 11.23 -5.10
N ARG A 59 0.90 11.44 -6.27
CA ARG A 59 1.55 11.25 -7.56
C ARG A 59 2.49 12.39 -7.87
N ILE A 60 3.58 12.11 -8.58
CA ILE A 60 4.51 13.14 -9.05
C ILE A 60 3.77 14.14 -9.97
N THR A 61 4.13 15.39 -9.82
CA THR A 61 3.63 16.53 -10.59
C THR A 61 4.78 17.46 -10.93
N ASN A 62 4.63 18.27 -11.98
CA ASN A 62 5.66 19.21 -12.39
C ASN A 62 5.76 20.44 -11.46
N ILE A 63 4.65 20.78 -10.79
CA ILE A 63 4.55 21.91 -9.86
C ILE A 63 3.82 21.47 -8.59
N PRO A 64 4.08 22.13 -7.45
CA PRO A 64 3.32 21.88 -6.23
C PRO A 64 1.83 22.12 -6.48
N THR A 65 0.99 21.11 -6.24
CA THR A 65 -0.46 21.21 -6.46
C THR A 65 -1.22 20.54 -5.33
N LYS A 66 -2.37 21.12 -4.98
CA LYS A 66 -3.26 20.54 -3.99
C LYS A 66 -4.01 19.33 -4.56
N ARG A 67 -4.45 19.41 -5.82
CA ARG A 67 -5.13 18.34 -6.56
C ARG A 67 -4.63 18.34 -8.00
N CYS A 68 -4.08 17.24 -8.45
CA CYS A 68 -3.66 17.04 -9.83
C CYS A 68 -4.82 16.49 -10.68
N TYR A 69 -4.64 16.46 -12.00
CA TYR A 69 -5.63 15.91 -12.95
C TYR A 69 -6.13 14.51 -12.52
N SER A 70 -5.24 13.64 -12.03
CA SER A 70 -5.62 12.27 -11.63
C SER A 70 -6.58 12.19 -10.42
N CYS A 71 -6.64 13.23 -9.58
CA CYS A 71 -7.52 13.28 -8.40
C CYS A 71 -8.45 14.51 -8.37
N SER A 72 -8.52 15.29 -9.45
CA SER A 72 -9.39 16.47 -9.55
C SER A 72 -10.88 16.13 -9.57
N GLY A 73 -11.23 14.95 -10.08
CA GLY A 73 -12.58 14.43 -10.08
C GLY A 73 -13.04 13.91 -8.70
N GLU A 74 -13.98 12.97 -8.70
CA GLU A 74 -14.44 12.33 -7.45
C GLU A 74 -13.31 11.52 -6.78
N TRP A 75 -12.88 12.01 -5.63
CA TRP A 75 -11.81 11.41 -4.84
C TRP A 75 -12.15 11.48 -3.36
N ALA A 76 -12.40 10.33 -2.74
CA ALA A 76 -12.87 10.26 -1.35
C ALA A 76 -11.72 10.10 -0.32
N VAL A 77 -10.49 9.85 -0.79
CA VAL A 77 -9.32 9.70 0.08
C VAL A 77 -8.82 11.09 0.51
N ASP A 78 -8.58 11.30 1.79
CA ASP A 78 -8.14 12.61 2.31
C ASP A 78 -6.65 12.87 2.00
N LYS A 79 -5.82 11.83 2.06
CA LYS A 79 -4.40 11.90 1.73
C LYS A 79 -3.90 10.54 1.28
N ALA A 80 -3.24 10.46 0.12
CA ALA A 80 -2.63 9.24 -0.35
C ALA A 80 -1.11 9.43 -0.57
N ARG A 81 -0.34 8.38 -0.29
CA ARG A 81 1.12 8.35 -0.50
C ARG A 81 1.53 6.96 -1.00
N SER A 82 2.66 6.92 -1.70
CA SER A 82 3.29 5.69 -2.17
C SER A 82 4.78 5.75 -1.93
N ALA A 83 5.41 4.62 -1.65
CA ALA A 83 6.84 4.56 -1.42
C ALA A 83 7.63 4.68 -2.73
N PHE A 84 7.16 4.01 -3.78
CA PHE A 84 7.87 3.89 -5.05
C PHE A 84 7.02 4.36 -6.23
N LEU A 85 7.69 4.61 -7.36
CA LEU A 85 7.07 4.59 -8.68
C LEU A 85 6.81 3.14 -9.09
N TYR A 86 5.68 2.89 -9.77
CA TYR A 86 5.35 1.55 -10.28
C TYR A 86 6.09 1.30 -11.59
N GLU A 87 7.39 1.12 -11.49
CA GLU A 87 8.33 0.94 -12.60
C GLU A 87 9.37 -0.10 -12.20
N ASP A 88 10.00 -0.75 -13.17
CA ASP A 88 11.18 -1.61 -13.04
C ASP A 88 11.22 -2.50 -11.77
N GLY A 89 12.07 -2.18 -10.83
CA GLY A 89 12.30 -2.95 -9.62
C GLY A 89 11.07 -3.04 -8.72
N ALA A 90 10.33 -1.95 -8.53
CA ALA A 90 9.12 -1.94 -7.71
C ALA A 90 8.01 -2.81 -8.34
N GLU A 91 7.86 -2.77 -9.67
CA GLU A 91 6.91 -3.64 -10.39
C GLU A 91 7.29 -5.11 -10.22
N LYS A 92 8.59 -5.46 -10.37
CA LYS A 92 9.12 -6.82 -10.20
C LYS A 92 8.84 -7.35 -8.78
N LEU A 93 9.10 -6.54 -7.74
CA LEU A 93 8.83 -6.90 -6.33
C LEU A 93 7.34 -7.16 -6.09
N ILE A 94 6.47 -6.26 -6.56
CA ILE A 94 5.02 -6.39 -6.39
C ILE A 94 4.49 -7.61 -7.16
N LYS A 95 4.99 -7.88 -8.37
CA LYS A 95 4.66 -9.09 -9.14
C LYS A 95 5.13 -10.36 -8.41
N SER A 96 6.34 -10.34 -7.84
CA SER A 96 6.90 -11.44 -7.05
C SER A 96 6.04 -11.71 -5.80
N LEU A 97 5.60 -10.67 -5.09
CA LEU A 97 4.66 -10.78 -3.99
C LEU A 97 3.33 -11.37 -4.46
N LYS A 98 2.75 -10.89 -5.57
CA LYS A 98 1.44 -11.31 -6.06
C LYS A 98 1.39 -12.73 -6.61
N TYR A 99 2.42 -13.14 -7.33
CA TYR A 99 2.40 -14.34 -8.17
C TYR A 99 3.52 -15.33 -7.84
N GLY A 100 4.61 -14.86 -7.24
CA GLY A 100 5.77 -15.67 -6.87
C GLY A 100 5.63 -16.44 -5.55
N ARG A 101 4.48 -16.34 -4.85
CA ARG A 101 4.26 -16.89 -3.50
C ARG A 101 5.29 -16.44 -2.45
N ARG A 102 6.05 -15.37 -2.74
CA ARG A 102 7.12 -14.83 -1.89
C ARG A 102 6.56 -13.85 -0.86
N LYS A 103 5.84 -14.36 0.14
CA LYS A 103 5.19 -13.54 1.20
C LYS A 103 6.17 -12.62 1.92
N TYR A 104 7.42 -13.06 2.08
CA TYR A 104 8.48 -12.31 2.75
C TYR A 104 8.80 -10.95 2.08
N ILE A 105 8.45 -10.76 0.81
CA ILE A 105 8.59 -9.47 0.14
C ILE A 105 7.76 -8.38 0.88
N ALA A 106 6.66 -8.75 1.54
CA ALA A 106 5.92 -7.79 2.35
C ALA A 106 6.72 -7.29 3.56
N GLU A 107 7.58 -8.12 4.15
CA GLU A 107 8.49 -7.75 5.25
C GLU A 107 9.57 -6.79 4.75
N ILE A 108 10.11 -7.02 3.54
CA ILE A 108 11.10 -6.15 2.90
C ILE A 108 10.49 -4.79 2.53
N LEU A 109 9.24 -4.75 2.09
CA LEU A 109 8.57 -3.52 1.67
C LEU A 109 8.05 -2.69 2.86
N ALA A 110 7.81 -3.30 4.02
CA ALA A 110 7.24 -2.62 5.19
C ALA A 110 8.11 -1.47 5.74
N PRO A 111 9.45 -1.55 5.83
CA PRO A 111 10.31 -0.43 6.21
C PRO A 111 10.13 0.81 5.32
N TYR A 112 10.03 0.64 4.01
CA TYR A 112 9.79 1.75 3.07
C TYR A 112 8.40 2.39 3.28
N LEU A 113 7.38 1.58 3.57
CA LEU A 113 6.06 2.10 3.95
C LEU A 113 6.12 2.86 5.28
N LYS A 114 6.90 2.37 6.25
CA LYS A 114 7.12 3.07 7.54
C LYS A 114 7.79 4.43 7.33
N ASP A 115 8.79 4.52 6.46
CA ASP A 115 9.47 5.80 6.18
C ASP A 115 8.50 6.83 5.59
N VAL A 116 7.66 6.40 4.63
CA VAL A 116 6.61 7.24 4.07
C VAL A 116 5.56 7.61 5.14
N TYR A 117 5.18 6.67 6.00
CA TYR A 117 4.25 6.88 7.11
C TYR A 117 4.77 7.98 8.05
N ILE A 118 6.03 7.89 8.48
CA ILE A 118 6.67 8.87 9.38
C ILE A 118 6.83 10.22 8.68
N LYS A 119 7.44 10.25 7.48
CA LYS A 119 7.67 11.48 6.69
C LYS A 119 6.39 12.28 6.45
N ASN A 120 5.26 11.59 6.31
CA ASN A 120 3.97 12.24 6.04
C ASN A 120 3.10 12.43 7.29
N LEU A 121 3.61 12.16 8.48
CA LEU A 121 2.91 12.36 9.76
C LEU A 121 1.53 11.68 9.78
N PHE A 122 1.46 10.45 9.30
CA PHE A 122 0.24 9.67 9.42
C PHE A 122 0.01 9.31 10.89
N THR A 123 -1.18 9.61 11.40
CA THR A 123 -1.59 9.31 12.78
C THR A 123 -2.96 8.63 12.79
N PRO A 124 -3.09 7.45 12.17
CA PRO A 124 -4.35 6.74 12.14
C PRO A 124 -4.67 6.11 13.50
N ASP A 125 -5.96 5.99 13.80
CA ASP A 125 -6.44 5.25 14.97
C ASP A 125 -6.41 3.74 14.71
N VAL A 126 -6.45 3.34 13.41
CA VAL A 126 -6.39 1.94 12.96
C VAL A 126 -5.85 1.85 11.54
N ILE A 127 -5.09 0.80 11.28
CA ILE A 127 -4.63 0.42 9.94
C ILE A 127 -5.56 -0.68 9.42
N THR A 128 -5.96 -0.58 8.17
CA THR A 128 -6.72 -1.61 7.44
C THR A 128 -6.11 -1.81 6.06
N PHE A 129 -6.67 -2.70 5.28
CA PHE A 129 -6.17 -3.03 3.96
C PHE A 129 -7.31 -3.19 2.96
N VAL A 130 -7.00 -3.04 1.67
CA VAL A 130 -7.94 -3.32 0.59
C VAL A 130 -8.23 -4.83 0.57
N PRO A 131 -9.50 -5.25 0.75
CA PRO A 131 -9.84 -6.66 0.76
C PRO A 131 -9.81 -7.24 -0.65
N MET A 132 -9.36 -8.48 -0.74
CA MET A 132 -9.43 -9.29 -1.95
C MET A 132 -10.71 -10.13 -1.96
N HIS A 133 -11.28 -10.38 -3.14
CA HIS A 133 -12.40 -11.31 -3.25
C HIS A 133 -11.98 -12.74 -2.87
N LYS A 134 -12.82 -13.49 -2.13
CA LYS A 134 -12.51 -14.81 -1.57
C LYS A 134 -11.96 -15.80 -2.60
N LYS A 135 -12.51 -15.84 -3.83
CA LYS A 135 -12.00 -16.71 -4.89
C LYS A 135 -10.55 -16.39 -5.26
N LYS A 136 -10.21 -15.09 -5.43
CA LYS A 136 -8.84 -14.65 -5.74
C LYS A 136 -7.89 -14.92 -4.57
N GLN A 137 -8.36 -14.71 -3.33
CA GLN A 137 -7.56 -15.00 -2.14
C GLN A 137 -7.29 -16.51 -2.00
N LYS A 138 -8.29 -17.36 -2.26
CA LYS A 138 -8.09 -18.82 -2.26
C LYS A 138 -7.10 -19.26 -3.34
N ALA A 139 -7.19 -18.72 -4.54
CA ALA A 139 -6.27 -19.04 -5.63
C ALA A 139 -4.83 -18.58 -5.35
N ARG A 140 -4.65 -17.40 -4.73
CA ARG A 140 -3.34 -16.84 -4.39
C ARG A 140 -2.78 -17.37 -3.06
N GLY A 141 -3.66 -17.78 -2.13
CA GLY A 141 -3.32 -18.27 -0.79
C GLY A 141 -3.18 -17.17 0.28
N PHE A 142 -3.21 -15.88 -0.10
CA PHE A 142 -3.11 -14.72 0.80
C PHE A 142 -3.59 -13.44 0.12
N ASN A 143 -3.79 -12.37 0.92
CA ASN A 143 -4.01 -11.01 0.45
C ASN A 143 -2.71 -10.20 0.66
N GLN A 144 -2.12 -9.68 -0.41
CA GLN A 144 -0.87 -8.91 -0.35
C GLN A 144 -1.02 -7.62 0.48
N ALA A 145 -2.15 -6.93 0.36
CA ALA A 145 -2.41 -5.69 1.12
C ALA A 145 -2.54 -5.96 2.62
N GLU A 146 -3.07 -7.13 3.01
CA GLU A 146 -3.13 -7.61 4.39
C GLU A 146 -1.73 -7.83 4.96
N LEU A 147 -0.87 -8.60 4.26
CA LEU A 147 0.51 -8.83 4.69
C LEU A 147 1.30 -7.52 4.85
N LEU A 148 1.14 -6.58 3.91
CA LEU A 148 1.77 -5.26 4.00
C LEU A 148 1.27 -4.46 5.22
N ALA A 149 -0.05 -4.48 5.46
CA ALA A 149 -0.66 -3.79 6.59
C ALA A 149 -0.23 -4.37 7.94
N GLU A 150 -0.16 -5.71 8.06
CA GLU A 150 0.30 -6.40 9.27
C GLU A 150 1.77 -6.08 9.59
N ASN A 151 2.64 -6.13 8.58
CA ASN A 151 4.05 -5.83 8.77
C ASN A 151 4.29 -4.35 9.09
N LEU A 152 3.61 -3.42 8.40
CA LEU A 152 3.67 -2.00 8.75
C LEU A 152 3.17 -1.75 10.18
N ALA A 153 2.04 -2.33 10.57
CA ALA A 153 1.44 -2.15 11.89
C ALA A 153 2.39 -2.52 13.03
N LYS A 154 3.14 -3.63 12.87
CA LYS A 154 4.20 -4.04 13.81
C LYS A 154 5.32 -3.00 13.93
N LEU A 155 5.70 -2.36 12.81
CA LEU A 155 6.81 -1.39 12.78
C LEU A 155 6.44 -0.01 13.34
N VAL A 156 5.13 0.33 13.39
CA VAL A 156 4.64 1.65 13.85
C VAL A 156 3.81 1.55 15.14
N ASP A 157 3.89 0.42 15.83
CA ASP A 157 3.16 0.13 17.09
C ASP A 157 1.65 0.46 16.98
N ASN A 158 1.04 -0.04 15.91
CA ASN A 158 -0.39 0.10 15.64
C ASN A 158 -0.99 -1.29 15.36
N ARG A 159 -2.30 -1.36 15.15
CA ARG A 159 -3.02 -2.61 14.85
C ARG A 159 -3.57 -2.61 13.43
N SER A 160 -3.43 -3.74 12.75
CA SER A 160 -4.08 -4.01 11.47
C SER A 160 -5.38 -4.77 11.71
N ILE A 161 -6.50 -4.26 11.19
CA ILE A 161 -7.84 -4.85 11.34
C ILE A 161 -8.52 -4.93 9.99
N ALA A 162 -9.14 -6.05 9.67
CA ALA A 162 -9.97 -6.24 8.47
C ALA A 162 -11.31 -5.51 8.61
N LEU A 163 -11.33 -4.19 8.38
CA LEU A 163 -12.54 -3.36 8.45
C LEU A 163 -13.49 -3.55 7.27
N LEU A 164 -13.02 -4.15 6.19
CA LEU A 164 -13.73 -4.27 4.93
C LEU A 164 -13.73 -5.71 4.42
N THR A 165 -14.78 -6.07 3.69
CA THR A 165 -14.84 -7.29 2.90
C THR A 165 -15.23 -6.98 1.47
N LYS A 166 -14.68 -7.71 0.49
CA LYS A 166 -15.08 -7.62 -0.92
C LYS A 166 -16.11 -8.70 -1.21
N ILE A 167 -17.37 -8.30 -1.37
CA ILE A 167 -18.51 -9.21 -1.49
C ILE A 167 -18.83 -9.64 -2.92
N LYS A 168 -18.33 -8.89 -3.93
CA LYS A 168 -18.52 -9.19 -5.36
C LYS A 168 -17.19 -9.13 -6.10
N GLU A 169 -17.02 -9.97 -7.11
CA GLU A 169 -15.95 -9.75 -8.09
C GLU A 169 -16.28 -8.49 -8.88
N THR A 170 -15.23 -7.75 -9.27
CA THR A 170 -15.39 -6.61 -10.16
C THR A 170 -15.53 -7.15 -11.58
N PRO A 171 -16.71 -7.09 -12.22
CA PRO A 171 -16.84 -7.54 -13.59
C PRO A 171 -15.99 -6.65 -14.52
N GLU A 172 -15.35 -7.25 -15.52
CA GLU A 172 -14.82 -6.50 -16.66
C GLU A 172 -16.00 -6.05 -17.54
N GLN A 173 -16.60 -4.93 -17.20
CA GLN A 173 -17.73 -4.39 -17.97
C GLN A 173 -17.24 -3.32 -18.94
N LYS A 174 -17.10 -3.72 -20.20
CA LYS A 174 -16.71 -2.82 -21.29
C LYS A 174 -17.82 -1.83 -21.72
N SER A 175 -19.08 -2.10 -21.33
CA SER A 175 -20.27 -1.35 -21.81
C SER A 175 -20.81 -0.28 -20.85
N LEU A 176 -20.31 -0.18 -19.63
CA LEU A 176 -20.80 0.81 -18.65
C LEU A 176 -20.10 2.17 -18.80
N ASP A 177 -20.80 3.23 -18.47
CA ASP A 177 -20.22 4.55 -18.33
C ASP A 177 -19.27 4.64 -17.10
N LYS A 178 -18.53 5.76 -16.99
CA LYS A 178 -17.56 5.97 -15.91
C LYS A 178 -18.22 5.99 -14.53
N LYS A 179 -19.41 6.58 -14.43
CA LYS A 179 -20.14 6.75 -13.15
C LYS A 179 -20.73 5.42 -12.69
N GLU A 180 -21.34 4.66 -13.60
CA GLU A 180 -21.87 3.33 -13.33
C GLU A 180 -20.77 2.35 -12.89
N ARG A 181 -19.60 2.36 -13.57
CA ARG A 181 -18.44 1.56 -13.14
C ARG A 181 -17.99 1.91 -11.73
N GLN A 182 -18.04 3.18 -11.36
CA GLN A 182 -17.64 3.66 -10.05
C GLN A 182 -18.63 3.22 -8.95
N GLU A 183 -19.93 3.36 -9.16
CA GLU A 183 -20.96 2.91 -8.22
C GLU A 183 -20.95 1.37 -8.08
N ASN A 184 -20.76 0.64 -9.17
CA ASN A 184 -20.59 -0.81 -9.15
C ASN A 184 -19.38 -1.22 -8.32
N LEU A 185 -18.25 -0.51 -8.45
CA LEU A 185 -17.06 -0.81 -7.67
C LEU A 185 -17.29 -0.53 -6.18
N ILE A 186 -17.97 0.57 -5.83
CA ILE A 186 -18.32 0.89 -4.44
C ILE A 186 -19.19 -0.23 -3.84
N SER A 187 -20.17 -0.74 -4.60
CA SER A 187 -21.07 -1.82 -4.16
C SER A 187 -20.36 -3.16 -3.92
N CYS A 188 -19.13 -3.31 -4.41
CA CYS A 188 -18.33 -4.51 -4.16
C CYS A 188 -17.76 -4.59 -2.74
N PHE A 189 -17.75 -3.48 -1.99
CA PHE A 189 -17.15 -3.42 -0.67
C PHE A 189 -18.20 -3.22 0.43
N LYS A 190 -18.01 -3.88 1.56
CA LYS A 190 -18.86 -3.75 2.75
C LYS A 190 -17.99 -3.62 4.00
N VAL A 191 -18.37 -2.72 4.92
CA VAL A 191 -17.75 -2.62 6.23
C VAL A 191 -18.19 -3.81 7.08
N THR A 192 -17.22 -4.42 7.78
CA THR A 192 -17.45 -5.60 8.64
C THR A 192 -18.09 -5.19 9.96
N ASP A 193 -17.57 -4.12 10.59
CA ASP A 193 -18.08 -3.57 11.85
C ASP A 193 -18.02 -2.04 11.81
N LYS A 194 -19.20 -1.41 11.87
CA LYS A 194 -19.34 0.05 11.83
C LYS A 194 -18.79 0.73 13.10
N THR A 195 -18.78 0.04 14.24
CA THR A 195 -18.30 0.59 15.51
C THR A 195 -16.80 0.84 15.50
N LEU A 196 -16.06 0.02 14.76
CA LEU A 196 -14.62 0.17 14.58
C LEU A 196 -14.22 1.27 13.58
N VAL A 197 -15.21 1.81 12.83
CA VAL A 197 -14.99 2.82 11.78
C VAL A 197 -15.45 4.21 12.21
N LYS A 198 -16.59 4.30 12.91
CA LYS A 198 -17.24 5.58 13.23
C LYS A 198 -16.30 6.49 14.05
N GLY A 199 -16.08 7.71 13.56
CA GLY A 199 -15.24 8.74 14.19
C GLY A 199 -13.73 8.48 14.09
N LYS A 200 -13.27 7.40 13.45
CA LYS A 200 -11.86 7.02 13.39
C LYS A 200 -11.14 7.59 12.17
N ARG A 201 -9.85 7.87 12.36
CA ARG A 201 -8.89 8.12 11.28
C ARG A 201 -8.34 6.76 10.84
N ILE A 202 -8.54 6.41 9.59
CA ILE A 202 -8.25 5.07 9.06
C ILE A 202 -7.16 5.19 8.01
N LEU A 203 -6.09 4.39 8.15
CA LEU A 203 -5.09 4.21 7.11
C LEU A 203 -5.38 2.91 6.36
N VAL A 204 -5.66 3.02 5.07
CA VAL A 204 -5.87 1.90 4.16
C VAL A 204 -4.55 1.57 3.47
N ILE A 205 -4.16 0.30 3.47
CA ILE A 205 -2.98 -0.20 2.76
C ILE A 205 -3.42 -0.90 1.48
N ASP A 206 -2.71 -0.63 0.39
CA ASP A 206 -2.81 -1.39 -0.87
C ASP A 206 -1.42 -1.58 -1.49
N ASP A 207 -1.29 -2.41 -2.50
CA ASP A 207 -0.01 -2.62 -3.18
C ASP A 207 0.29 -1.53 -4.22
N VAL A 208 -0.67 -1.15 -5.08
CA VAL A 208 -0.44 -0.19 -6.16
C VAL A 208 -1.60 0.80 -6.30
N LEU A 209 -1.27 2.07 -6.30
CA LEU A 209 -2.19 3.13 -6.71
C LEU A 209 -2.14 3.30 -8.23
N THR A 210 -3.07 2.66 -8.95
CA THR A 210 -3.21 2.80 -10.41
C THR A 210 -4.10 3.99 -10.78
N THR A 211 -5.35 3.77 -11.16
CA THR A 211 -6.32 4.85 -11.43
C THR A 211 -6.84 5.51 -10.16
N GLY A 212 -6.76 4.81 -9.03
CA GLY A 212 -7.34 5.22 -7.76
C GLY A 212 -8.81 4.84 -7.56
N ALA A 213 -9.42 4.15 -8.51
CA ALA A 213 -10.83 3.75 -8.41
C ALA A 213 -11.12 2.89 -7.18
N THR A 214 -10.27 1.89 -6.89
CA THR A 214 -10.39 1.05 -5.69
C THR A 214 -10.22 1.87 -4.41
N ALA A 215 -9.23 2.75 -4.36
CA ALA A 215 -8.98 3.63 -3.23
C ALA A 215 -10.18 4.54 -2.95
N HIS A 216 -10.74 5.16 -4.01
CA HIS A 216 -11.96 5.98 -3.91
C HIS A 216 -13.14 5.16 -3.39
N ALA A 217 -13.40 3.97 -3.95
CA ALA A 217 -14.52 3.13 -3.55
C ALA A 217 -14.43 2.70 -2.08
N VAL A 218 -13.27 2.23 -1.64
CA VAL A 218 -13.01 1.85 -0.25
C VAL A 218 -13.18 3.04 0.69
N ALA A 219 -12.60 4.21 0.35
CA ALA A 219 -12.73 5.42 1.15
C ALA A 219 -14.19 5.90 1.23
N LYS A 220 -14.95 5.85 0.13
CA LYS A 220 -16.37 6.23 0.09
C LYS A 220 -17.22 5.33 0.99
N VAL A 221 -16.95 4.02 0.99
CA VAL A 221 -17.63 3.05 1.88
C VAL A 221 -17.32 3.33 3.35
N LEU A 222 -16.06 3.59 3.70
CA LEU A 222 -15.66 3.92 5.08
C LEU A 222 -16.27 5.25 5.54
N LYS A 223 -16.26 6.28 4.69
CA LYS A 223 -16.86 7.59 4.99
C LYS A 223 -18.40 7.52 5.14
N ARG A 224 -19.08 6.69 4.35
CA ARG A 224 -20.54 6.47 4.48
C ARG A 224 -20.96 5.93 5.86
N VAL A 225 -20.06 5.22 6.55
CA VAL A 225 -20.31 4.71 7.92
C VAL A 225 -19.68 5.59 9.00
N GLY A 226 -19.19 6.79 8.64
CA GLY A 226 -18.77 7.82 9.60
C GLY A 226 -17.28 7.80 9.94
N ALA A 227 -16.39 7.29 9.08
CA ALA A 227 -14.95 7.50 9.25
C ALA A 227 -14.63 9.01 9.27
N LYS A 228 -13.83 9.46 10.25
CA LYS A 228 -13.40 10.86 10.38
C LYS A 228 -12.46 11.25 9.24
N SER A 229 -11.48 10.40 8.94
CA SER A 229 -10.56 10.57 7.83
C SER A 229 -10.15 9.21 7.26
N VAL A 230 -9.90 9.17 5.96
CA VAL A 230 -9.42 7.98 5.27
C VAL A 230 -8.15 8.33 4.51
N TYR A 231 -7.05 7.75 4.93
CA TYR A 231 -5.74 7.85 4.29
C TYR A 231 -5.44 6.59 3.49
N LEU A 232 -4.59 6.72 2.48
CA LEU A 232 -4.09 5.60 1.69
C LEU A 232 -2.57 5.59 1.70
N LEU A 233 -1.98 4.42 1.89
CA LEU A 233 -0.56 4.19 1.72
C LEU A 233 -0.35 2.94 0.88
N THR A 234 0.41 3.08 -0.21
CA THR A 234 0.67 1.99 -1.15
C THR A 234 2.18 1.78 -1.34
N VAL A 235 2.55 0.58 -1.76
CA VAL A 235 3.94 0.30 -2.13
C VAL A 235 4.36 1.16 -3.30
N ALA A 236 3.55 1.21 -4.37
CA ALA A 236 3.89 2.00 -5.54
C ALA A 236 2.69 2.76 -6.12
N SER A 237 2.98 3.79 -6.92
CA SER A 237 1.97 4.49 -7.73
C SER A 237 2.35 4.52 -9.19
N VAL A 238 1.36 4.28 -10.05
CA VAL A 238 1.50 4.48 -11.50
C VAL A 238 1.47 5.98 -11.78
N GLN A 239 2.52 6.47 -12.45
CA GLN A 239 2.53 7.83 -12.98
C GLN A 239 1.79 7.82 -14.32
N LYS A 240 0.84 8.73 -14.50
CA LYS A 240 0.40 9.03 -15.86
C LYS A 240 1.51 9.86 -16.49
N ARG A 241 2.09 9.38 -17.59
CA ARG A 241 2.89 10.26 -18.45
C ARG A 241 1.99 11.43 -18.82
N LEU A 242 2.39 12.62 -18.44
CA LEU A 242 1.80 13.84 -18.96
C LEU A 242 2.36 13.93 -20.37
N ASP A 243 1.64 13.37 -21.35
CA ASP A 243 1.90 13.68 -22.74
C ASP A 243 1.73 15.21 -22.84
N GLY A 244 2.73 15.90 -23.40
CA GLY A 244 2.99 17.34 -23.26
C GLY A 244 1.85 18.35 -23.57
N ASN A 245 0.59 17.91 -23.56
CA ASN A 245 -0.63 18.72 -23.76
C ASN A 245 -1.54 18.84 -22.51
N ASP A 246 -1.19 18.21 -21.38
CA ASP A 246 -1.96 18.41 -20.15
C ASP A 246 -1.50 19.69 -19.43
N LEU A 247 -1.86 20.84 -20.01
CA LEU A 247 -1.79 22.14 -19.36
C LEU A 247 -2.60 22.08 -18.07
N VAL A 248 -1.92 22.40 -16.97
CA VAL A 248 -2.53 22.60 -15.66
C VAL A 248 -3.61 23.68 -15.80
N LEU A 249 -4.87 23.29 -15.75
CA LEU A 249 -5.95 24.26 -15.53
C LEU A 249 -5.84 24.72 -14.08
N TYR A 250 -5.60 26.02 -13.91
CA TYR A 250 -5.56 26.75 -12.63
C TYR A 250 -6.88 26.71 -11.89
#